data_a7d4d0a890a2c25245746a5893ca04fe
#
_entry.id   a7d4d0a890a2c25245746a5893ca04fe
#
_cell.length_a   1.000
_cell.length_b   1.000
_cell.length_c   1.000
_cell.angle_alpha   90.00
_cell.angle_beta   90.00
_cell.angle_gamma   90.00
#
_symmetry.space_group_name_H-M   'P 1'
#
loop_
_entity.id
_entity.type
_entity.pdbx_description
1 polymer ?
#
loop_
_entity_poly.entity_id
_entity_poly.type
_entity_poly.pdbx_seq_one_letter_code
_entity_poly.pdbx_strand_id
1 'polypeptide(L)'
;MNTIYPALLAALSWFAVSSFNPGANVNHSAPLEIKSSSPLSDTVHYAEEKHFNNIQQLTFGGDNAEAYWSYDSKYLVFQRTNHKEGLDCDQIFIGKVPQQPGEKFEYKMVSTGKGRTTCAFFTKDGKHIIYASTHLGSDECPPVPDRKKYGNRYIWPLYSSYDIFMADLDGKIVKQLTNSKSYDAEATLSPDGKKMIYTSDKDGDLELYIMDLKSGKEKRITHTLGYDGGAWFSPDGKKIIWRASRPKTDAEIKEYKELLAEGMVAPTNMEVFVANADGSNARQVTSFGQANWAPSFMPDSKRIIFASNHEYKRGFPFNMYTVNGDGSNLQKISRDKGFDAFPMFSPNGKKVAFSSNRNNGGTRDTNVFIADWVE
;
A
#
# COMPACT_ATOMS: atom_id res chain seq x y z
N MET A 1 5.91 44.08 5.45
CA MET A 1 6.08 43.07 6.52
C MET A 1 5.55 41.77 6.01
N ASN A 2 6.42 40.94 5.43
CA ASN A 2 6.08 39.68 4.81
C ASN A 2 6.46 38.57 5.78
N THR A 3 5.48 37.99 6.43
CA THR A 3 5.66 36.76 7.20
C THR A 3 5.54 35.56 6.28
N ILE A 4 6.68 34.97 5.96
CA ILE A 4 6.79 33.71 5.22
C ILE A 4 6.59 32.59 6.23
N TYR A 5 5.51 31.82 6.09
CA TYR A 5 5.36 30.54 6.78
C TYR A 5 6.19 29.48 6.05
N PRO A 6 7.05 28.72 6.73
CA PRO A 6 7.79 27.64 6.10
C PRO A 6 6.88 26.44 5.83
N ALA A 7 6.96 25.92 4.61
CA ALA A 7 6.30 24.70 4.15
C ALA A 7 6.70 23.51 5.02
N LEU A 8 5.72 22.79 5.56
CA LEU A 8 5.92 21.48 6.16
C LEU A 8 6.29 20.48 5.07
N LEU A 9 7.51 20.05 5.10
CA LEU A 9 8.10 19.03 4.22
C LEU A 9 8.06 17.67 4.93
N ALA A 10 7.68 16.72 4.18
CA ALA A 10 7.74 15.27 4.28
C ALA A 10 8.66 14.66 5.35
N ALA A 11 8.16 13.59 5.95
CA ALA A 11 8.87 12.66 6.81
C ALA A 11 10.10 12.08 6.12
N LEU A 12 11.27 12.35 6.63
CA LEU A 12 12.49 11.56 6.45
C LEU A 12 13.44 11.78 7.63
N SER A 13 13.92 10.68 8.11
CA SER A 13 14.92 10.49 9.15
C SER A 13 16.16 11.37 8.98
N TRP A 14 16.55 12.05 10.03
CA TRP A 14 17.86 12.65 10.18
C TRP A 14 18.82 11.62 10.76
N PHE A 15 19.94 11.40 10.07
CA PHE A 15 21.06 10.63 10.59
C PHE A 15 21.80 11.44 11.67
N ALA A 16 21.95 10.86 12.85
CA ALA A 16 23.06 11.19 13.74
C ALA A 16 24.17 10.16 13.46
N VAL A 17 25.31 10.64 12.97
CA VAL A 17 26.52 9.83 12.83
C VAL A 17 27.06 9.58 14.24
N SER A 18 26.91 8.37 14.75
CA SER A 18 27.66 7.89 15.91
C SER A 18 28.68 6.87 15.44
N SER A 19 29.92 7.08 15.87
CA SER A 19 31.13 6.33 15.57
C SER A 19 30.98 4.82 15.79
N PHE A 20 31.32 4.05 14.78
CA PHE A 20 31.41 2.59 14.78
C PHE A 20 32.50 2.10 15.74
N ASN A 21 32.14 1.15 16.57
CA ASN A 21 33.08 0.30 17.32
C ASN A 21 32.96 -1.13 16.80
N PRO A 22 33.99 -1.71 16.14
CA PRO A 22 33.88 -3.06 15.57
C PRO A 22 34.21 -4.10 16.65
N GLY A 23 33.20 -4.77 17.16
CA GLY A 23 33.42 -5.89 18.08
C GLY A 23 32.21 -6.27 18.93
N ALA A 24 31.07 -6.56 18.33
CA ALA A 24 29.99 -7.23 19.07
C ALA A 24 29.47 -8.41 18.24
N ASN A 25 29.57 -9.60 18.80
CA ASN A 25 28.98 -10.83 18.27
C ASN A 25 27.48 -10.62 18.09
N VAL A 26 26.99 -10.76 16.85
CA VAL A 26 25.57 -10.73 16.53
C VAL A 26 24.98 -12.05 16.99
N ASN A 27 24.42 -12.06 18.19
CA ASN A 27 23.52 -13.13 18.61
C ASN A 27 22.24 -13.03 17.75
N HIS A 28 21.85 -14.16 17.16
CA HIS A 28 20.54 -14.30 16.51
C HIS A 28 19.46 -13.82 17.47
N SER A 29 18.82 -12.72 17.10
CA SER A 29 17.75 -12.10 17.89
C SER A 29 16.58 -13.05 18.02
N ALA A 30 16.13 -13.23 19.27
CA ALA A 30 14.85 -13.86 19.62
C ALA A 30 13.69 -13.21 18.86
N PRO A 31 12.57 -13.91 18.65
CA PRO A 31 11.38 -13.34 18.01
C PRO A 31 10.99 -12.05 18.74
N LEU A 32 10.76 -10.95 17.99
CA LEU A 32 10.28 -9.70 18.55
C LEU A 32 9.02 -9.93 19.37
N GLU A 33 9.04 -9.56 20.65
CA GLU A 33 7.91 -9.72 21.55
C GLU A 33 6.66 -9.04 21.00
N ILE A 34 5.53 -9.73 21.15
CA ILE A 34 4.20 -9.26 20.79
C ILE A 34 3.86 -8.03 21.65
N LYS A 35 3.86 -6.86 21.05
CA LYS A 35 3.34 -5.67 21.73
C LYS A 35 1.83 -5.61 21.55
N SER A 36 1.11 -5.55 22.65
CA SER A 36 -0.33 -5.46 22.67
C SER A 36 -0.78 -4.03 22.97
N SER A 37 -1.70 -3.51 22.20
CA SER A 37 -2.36 -2.23 22.44
C SER A 37 -3.82 -2.45 22.82
N SER A 38 -4.34 -1.65 23.76
CA SER A 38 -5.77 -1.63 24.05
C SER A 38 -6.48 -0.82 22.99
N PRO A 39 -7.59 -1.31 22.42
CA PRO A 39 -8.40 -0.48 21.52
C PRO A 39 -8.88 0.76 22.26
N LEU A 40 -8.55 1.94 21.75
CA LEU A 40 -9.16 3.17 22.22
C LEU A 40 -10.56 3.26 21.63
N SER A 41 -11.53 3.58 22.49
CA SER A 41 -12.88 3.89 22.08
C SER A 41 -12.89 5.07 21.11
N ASP A 42 -13.94 5.22 20.37
CA ASP A 42 -14.45 6.20 19.39
C ASP A 42 -13.92 7.67 19.42
N THR A 43 -12.74 7.93 20.03
CA THR A 43 -12.14 9.26 20.18
C THR A 43 -11.53 9.83 18.89
N VAL A 44 -11.57 9.05 17.81
CA VAL A 44 -10.94 9.39 16.52
C VAL A 44 -11.95 9.46 15.36
N HIS A 45 -13.25 9.49 15.69
CA HIS A 45 -14.35 9.60 14.73
C HIS A 45 -14.76 11.06 14.55
N TYR A 46 -14.86 11.52 13.31
CA TYR A 46 -15.37 12.84 12.97
C TYR A 46 -16.87 12.77 12.69
N ALA A 47 -17.66 13.71 13.20
CA ALA A 47 -19.11 13.70 13.11
C ALA A 47 -19.66 13.63 11.67
N GLU A 48 -18.90 14.09 10.69
CA GLU A 48 -19.24 14.06 9.27
C GLU A 48 -18.91 12.73 8.57
N GLU A 49 -18.22 11.80 9.25
CA GLU A 49 -17.86 10.48 8.72
C GLU A 49 -19.01 9.49 8.90
N LYS A 50 -20.11 9.73 8.20
CA LYS A 50 -21.39 9.02 8.38
C LYS A 50 -21.35 7.54 8.03
N HIS A 51 -20.35 7.12 7.25
CA HIS A 51 -20.20 5.73 6.84
C HIS A 51 -19.36 4.90 7.81
N PHE A 52 -18.75 5.53 8.83
CA PHE A 52 -17.94 4.84 9.84
C PHE A 52 -18.68 4.76 11.16
N ASN A 53 -18.57 3.61 11.78
CA ASN A 53 -18.96 3.39 13.17
C ASN A 53 -17.89 2.55 13.86
N ASN A 54 -17.77 2.64 15.19
CA ASN A 54 -16.83 1.85 15.99
C ASN A 54 -15.39 1.87 15.42
N ILE A 55 -14.86 3.05 15.13
CA ILE A 55 -13.48 3.18 14.64
C ILE A 55 -12.51 2.69 15.71
N GLN A 56 -11.62 1.77 15.37
CA GLN A 56 -10.61 1.22 16.25
C GLN A 56 -9.22 1.40 15.66
N GLN A 57 -8.29 1.96 16.44
CA GLN A 57 -6.88 1.98 16.11
C GLN A 57 -6.25 0.65 16.51
N LEU A 58 -5.57 -0.02 15.56
CA LEU A 58 -4.98 -1.34 15.78
C LEU A 58 -3.48 -1.29 16.05
N THR A 59 -2.77 -0.34 15.44
CA THR A 59 -1.31 -0.19 15.61
C THR A 59 -0.96 1.17 16.22
N PHE A 60 0.22 1.25 16.85
CA PHE A 60 0.70 2.45 17.54
C PHE A 60 2.19 2.64 17.28
N GLY A 61 2.55 3.79 16.74
CA GLY A 61 3.93 4.17 16.46
C GLY A 61 4.53 3.54 15.20
N GLY A 62 5.42 4.28 14.55
CA GLY A 62 6.01 3.94 13.27
C GLY A 62 5.06 4.16 12.09
N ASP A 63 5.42 3.63 10.93
CA ASP A 63 4.60 3.67 9.72
C ASP A 63 3.98 2.29 9.48
N ASN A 64 2.64 2.20 9.56
CA ASN A 64 1.87 0.99 9.38
C ASN A 64 0.85 1.24 8.28
N ALA A 65 0.94 0.51 7.18
CA ALA A 65 0.14 0.79 5.99
C ALA A 65 -0.26 -0.50 5.24
N GLU A 66 -1.13 -0.32 4.24
CA GLU A 66 -1.54 -1.38 3.32
C GLU A 66 -2.07 -2.62 4.04
N ALA A 67 -3.07 -2.40 4.92
CA ALA A 67 -3.69 -3.48 5.67
C ALA A 67 -4.80 -4.15 4.86
N TYR A 68 -4.62 -5.44 4.57
CA TYR A 68 -5.52 -6.22 3.74
C TYR A 68 -6.07 -7.44 4.48
N TRP A 69 -7.35 -7.71 4.29
CA TRP A 69 -8.08 -8.74 5.02
C TRP A 69 -7.79 -10.16 4.54
N SER A 70 -7.78 -11.10 5.47
CA SER A 70 -7.93 -12.52 5.14
C SER A 70 -9.33 -12.80 4.59
N TYR A 71 -9.47 -13.84 3.77
CA TYR A 71 -10.75 -14.20 3.15
C TYR A 71 -11.87 -14.54 4.14
N ASP A 72 -11.52 -14.95 5.37
CA ASP A 72 -12.48 -15.20 6.45
C ASP A 72 -12.75 -13.96 7.32
N SER A 73 -12.16 -12.80 6.97
CA SER A 73 -12.30 -11.53 7.69
C SER A 73 -11.78 -11.54 9.14
N LYS A 74 -10.89 -12.46 9.49
CA LYS A 74 -10.36 -12.59 10.87
C LYS A 74 -8.98 -12.03 11.08
N TYR A 75 -8.19 -11.87 10.02
CA TYR A 75 -6.82 -11.39 10.07
C TYR A 75 -6.62 -10.22 9.13
N LEU A 76 -5.63 -9.39 9.46
CA LEU A 76 -5.05 -8.40 8.56
C LEU A 76 -3.58 -8.75 8.32
N VAL A 77 -3.15 -8.63 7.07
CA VAL A 77 -1.74 -8.55 6.70
C VAL A 77 -1.43 -7.10 6.38
N PHE A 78 -0.29 -6.56 6.85
CA PHE A 78 0.07 -5.17 6.66
C PHE A 78 1.59 -4.99 6.66
N GLN A 79 2.07 -3.90 6.09
CA GLN A 79 3.48 -3.52 6.15
C GLN A 79 3.73 -2.54 7.30
N ARG A 80 4.91 -2.64 7.90
CA ARG A 80 5.30 -1.84 9.06
C ARG A 80 6.78 -1.49 9.02
N THR A 81 7.09 -0.22 9.30
CA THR A 81 8.41 0.31 9.64
C THR A 81 8.36 0.97 11.02
N ASN A 82 9.37 0.77 11.86
CA ASN A 82 9.51 1.50 13.11
C ASN A 82 10.97 1.57 13.56
N HIS A 83 11.66 2.64 13.20
CA HIS A 83 13.06 2.84 13.55
C HIS A 83 13.35 2.80 15.05
N LYS A 84 12.38 3.20 15.90
CA LYS A 84 12.52 3.15 17.37
C LYS A 84 12.60 1.72 17.92
N GLU A 85 12.13 0.76 17.12
CA GLU A 85 12.13 -0.68 17.43
C GLU A 85 13.18 -1.45 16.62
N GLY A 86 14.07 -0.74 15.89
CA GLY A 86 15.09 -1.35 15.03
C GLY A 86 14.56 -1.93 13.73
N LEU A 87 13.36 -1.53 13.31
CA LEU A 87 12.74 -1.92 12.06
C LEU A 87 12.93 -0.79 11.04
N ASP A 88 14.03 -0.85 10.30
CA ASP A 88 14.53 0.27 9.48
C ASP A 88 13.89 0.38 8.09
N CYS A 89 13.22 -0.67 7.62
CA CYS A 89 12.39 -0.63 6.42
C CYS A 89 11.20 -1.58 6.56
N ASP A 90 10.25 -1.42 5.62
CA ASP A 90 8.98 -2.15 5.69
C ASP A 90 9.22 -3.66 5.77
N GLN A 91 8.56 -4.28 6.72
CA GLN A 91 8.41 -5.72 6.87
C GLN A 91 6.92 -6.07 6.94
N ILE A 92 6.58 -7.30 6.59
CA ILE A 92 5.20 -7.77 6.57
C ILE A 92 4.82 -8.41 7.91
N PHE A 93 3.70 -7.97 8.43
CA PHE A 93 3.11 -8.45 9.67
C PHE A 93 1.71 -9.01 9.43
N ILE A 94 1.31 -9.94 10.28
CA ILE A 94 -0.04 -10.51 10.32
C ILE A 94 -0.60 -10.35 11.72
N GLY A 95 -1.84 -9.87 11.83
CA GLY A 95 -2.52 -9.70 13.12
C GLY A 95 -3.94 -10.24 13.10
N LYS A 96 -4.38 -10.80 14.23
CA LYS A 96 -5.75 -11.24 14.44
C LYS A 96 -6.62 -10.05 14.81
N VAL A 97 -7.64 -9.79 14.00
CA VAL A 97 -8.55 -8.65 14.22
C VAL A 97 -9.40 -8.90 15.47
N PRO A 98 -9.45 -7.94 16.41
CA PRO A 98 -10.31 -8.03 17.59
C PRO A 98 -11.77 -8.29 17.21
N GLN A 99 -12.39 -9.27 17.84
CA GLN A 99 -13.78 -9.67 17.59
C GLN A 99 -14.71 -9.16 18.70
N GLN A 100 -14.16 -8.86 19.88
CA GLN A 100 -14.88 -8.39 21.06
C GLN A 100 -14.30 -7.07 21.57
N PRO A 101 -15.09 -6.22 22.21
CA PRO A 101 -14.59 -5.02 22.88
C PRO A 101 -13.52 -5.37 23.91
N GLY A 102 -12.38 -4.67 23.87
CA GLY A 102 -11.26 -4.88 24.81
C GLY A 102 -10.27 -5.99 24.40
N GLU A 103 -10.57 -6.77 23.38
CA GLU A 103 -9.60 -7.71 22.80
C GLU A 103 -8.45 -6.92 22.13
N LYS A 104 -7.21 -7.33 22.38
CA LYS A 104 -6.03 -6.69 21.85
C LYS A 104 -5.75 -7.14 20.42
N PHE A 105 -5.24 -6.23 19.58
CA PHE A 105 -4.70 -6.59 18.28
C PHE A 105 -3.27 -7.12 18.45
N GLU A 106 -3.13 -8.44 18.43
CA GLU A 106 -1.85 -9.12 18.48
C GLU A 106 -1.36 -9.41 17.05
N TYR A 107 -0.09 -9.07 16.77
CA TYR A 107 0.49 -9.25 15.45
C TYR A 107 1.94 -9.74 15.52
N LYS A 108 2.36 -10.48 14.50
CA LYS A 108 3.72 -10.99 14.35
C LYS A 108 4.26 -10.71 12.95
N MET A 109 5.59 -10.59 12.83
CA MET A 109 6.26 -10.51 11.54
C MET A 109 6.18 -11.86 10.81
N VAL A 110 5.92 -11.81 9.49
CA VAL A 110 5.81 -12.98 8.60
C VAL A 110 6.63 -12.80 7.32
N SER A 111 7.47 -11.78 7.25
CA SER A 111 8.51 -11.64 6.26
C SER A 111 9.86 -12.08 6.84
N THR A 112 10.88 -12.10 6.01
CA THR A 112 12.21 -12.61 6.38
C THR A 112 12.96 -11.74 7.40
N GLY A 113 12.51 -10.51 7.66
CA GLY A 113 13.26 -9.50 8.42
C GLY A 113 14.45 -8.91 7.66
N LYS A 114 14.64 -9.27 6.40
CA LYS A 114 15.74 -8.87 5.53
C LYS A 114 15.25 -8.09 4.34
N GLY A 115 16.06 -7.14 3.85
CA GLY A 115 15.68 -6.26 2.76
C GLY A 115 14.44 -5.43 3.08
N ARG A 116 13.79 -4.91 2.06
CA ARG A 116 12.52 -4.19 2.15
C ARG A 116 11.40 -5.05 1.56
N THR A 117 10.24 -5.01 2.16
CA THR A 117 9.04 -5.68 1.65
C THR A 117 7.95 -4.67 1.30
N THR A 118 6.93 -5.10 0.55
CA THR A 118 5.72 -4.29 0.29
C THR A 118 4.55 -5.15 -0.15
N CYS A 119 3.33 -4.63 -0.02
CA CYS A 119 2.10 -5.11 -0.65
C CYS A 119 1.85 -6.62 -0.46
N ALA A 120 1.55 -7.02 0.76
CA ALA A 120 1.24 -8.44 1.03
C ALA A 120 -0.25 -8.74 0.88
N PHE A 121 -0.59 -9.95 0.44
CA PHE A 121 -1.96 -10.39 0.30
C PHE A 121 -2.13 -11.88 0.67
N PHE A 122 -3.26 -12.24 1.28
CA PHE A 122 -3.56 -13.63 1.63
C PHE A 122 -3.89 -14.48 0.41
N THR A 123 -3.46 -15.74 0.42
CA THR A 123 -3.96 -16.74 -0.53
C THR A 123 -5.36 -17.21 -0.15
N LYS A 124 -6.11 -17.71 -1.14
CA LYS A 124 -7.51 -18.14 -0.97
C LYS A 124 -7.69 -19.27 0.06
N ASP A 125 -6.68 -20.12 0.20
CA ASP A 125 -6.69 -21.24 1.15
C ASP A 125 -6.44 -20.80 2.61
N GLY A 126 -6.10 -19.51 2.82
CA GLY A 126 -5.79 -18.94 4.12
C GLY A 126 -4.54 -19.51 4.80
N LYS A 127 -3.69 -20.23 4.04
CA LYS A 127 -2.47 -20.86 4.57
C LYS A 127 -1.19 -20.12 4.22
N HIS A 128 -1.25 -19.22 3.24
CA HIS A 128 -0.10 -18.49 2.75
C HIS A 128 -0.44 -17.02 2.56
N ILE A 129 0.62 -16.23 2.40
CA ILE A 129 0.58 -14.87 1.90
C ILE A 129 1.50 -14.77 0.68
N ILE A 130 1.23 -13.78 -0.19
CA ILE A 130 2.20 -13.31 -1.18
C ILE A 130 2.66 -11.91 -0.79
N TYR A 131 3.90 -11.55 -1.10
CA TYR A 131 4.43 -10.20 -0.91
C TYR A 131 5.66 -9.97 -1.79
N ALA A 132 5.95 -8.70 -2.09
CA ALA A 132 7.18 -8.34 -2.78
C ALA A 132 8.31 -8.08 -1.77
N SER A 133 9.54 -8.47 -2.12
CA SER A 133 10.71 -8.32 -1.26
C SER A 133 12.01 -8.18 -2.04
N THR A 134 12.94 -7.40 -1.49
CA THR A 134 14.29 -7.20 -2.03
C THR A 134 15.35 -8.12 -1.37
N HIS A 135 14.95 -9.03 -0.48
CA HIS A 135 15.87 -9.80 0.37
C HIS A 135 16.88 -10.69 -0.38
N LEU A 136 16.58 -11.06 -1.63
CA LEU A 136 17.56 -11.78 -2.47
C LEU A 136 18.64 -10.85 -3.05
N GLY A 137 18.40 -9.55 -3.10
CA GLY A 137 19.39 -8.56 -3.54
C GLY A 137 20.34 -8.16 -2.42
N SER A 138 19.82 -8.02 -1.20
CA SER A 138 20.60 -7.70 0.01
C SER A 138 19.79 -8.03 1.27
N ASP A 139 20.49 -8.42 2.34
CA ASP A 139 19.88 -8.54 3.68
C ASP A 139 19.55 -7.15 4.26
N GLU A 140 20.21 -6.10 3.80
CA GLU A 140 20.05 -4.74 4.27
C GLU A 140 18.90 -4.01 3.57
N CYS A 141 18.36 -2.97 4.23
CA CYS A 141 17.40 -2.08 3.60
C CYS A 141 18.02 -1.38 2.38
N PRO A 142 17.37 -1.39 1.22
CA PRO A 142 17.89 -0.65 0.07
C PRO A 142 17.90 0.86 0.37
N PRO A 143 18.87 1.61 -0.20
CA PRO A 143 19.07 3.03 0.09
C PRO A 143 17.85 3.85 -0.33
N VAL A 144 17.44 4.78 0.53
CA VAL A 144 16.36 5.72 0.21
C VAL A 144 16.92 6.84 -0.67
N PRO A 145 16.24 7.22 -1.77
CA PRO A 145 16.70 8.28 -2.66
C PRO A 145 16.81 9.63 -1.96
N ASP A 146 17.90 10.38 -2.24
CA ASP A 146 18.00 11.77 -1.81
C ASP A 146 17.02 12.65 -2.61
N ARG A 147 15.94 13.05 -1.97
CA ARG A 147 14.90 13.90 -2.59
C ARG A 147 15.41 15.24 -3.07
N LYS A 148 16.50 15.79 -2.51
CA LYS A 148 17.09 17.05 -2.96
C LYS A 148 17.51 16.96 -4.43
N LYS A 149 18.04 15.81 -4.86
CA LYS A 149 18.37 15.53 -6.26
C LYS A 149 17.17 15.73 -7.21
N TYR A 150 15.97 15.50 -6.71
CA TYR A 150 14.71 15.56 -7.46
C TYR A 150 13.86 16.81 -7.13
N GLY A 151 14.49 17.90 -6.66
CA GLY A 151 13.79 19.14 -6.32
C GLY A 151 12.82 19.01 -5.15
N ASN A 152 13.10 18.13 -4.19
CA ASN A 152 12.25 17.78 -3.04
C ASN A 152 10.86 17.25 -3.45
N ARG A 153 10.71 16.71 -4.65
CA ARG A 153 9.47 16.04 -5.08
C ARG A 153 9.27 14.75 -4.32
N TYR A 154 8.02 14.34 -4.21
CA TYR A 154 7.67 13.02 -3.71
C TYR A 154 7.87 12.01 -4.83
N ILE A 155 8.78 11.05 -4.62
CA ILE A 155 9.14 10.01 -5.57
C ILE A 155 9.20 8.67 -4.86
N TRP A 156 8.91 7.61 -5.59
CA TRP A 156 9.07 6.21 -5.15
C TRP A 156 10.23 5.56 -5.90
N PRO A 157 11.14 4.87 -5.18
CA PRO A 157 12.16 4.05 -5.82
C PRO A 157 11.57 2.74 -6.32
N LEU A 158 12.03 2.33 -7.50
CA LEU A 158 11.72 1.07 -8.16
C LEU A 158 12.96 0.17 -8.07
N TYR A 159 13.10 -0.55 -6.95
CA TYR A 159 14.27 -1.42 -6.79
C TYR A 159 14.10 -2.65 -7.68
N SER A 160 15.03 -2.85 -8.63
CA SER A 160 15.04 -4.01 -9.53
C SER A 160 15.31 -5.35 -8.83
N SER A 161 15.58 -5.32 -7.55
CA SER A 161 15.69 -6.49 -6.68
C SER A 161 14.35 -6.93 -6.06
N TYR A 162 13.26 -6.22 -6.31
CA TYR A 162 11.95 -6.68 -5.90
C TYR A 162 11.49 -7.86 -6.75
N ASP A 163 11.27 -8.97 -6.07
CA ASP A 163 10.55 -10.13 -6.60
C ASP A 163 9.38 -10.47 -5.68
N ILE A 164 8.39 -11.19 -6.21
CA ILE A 164 7.20 -11.61 -5.48
C ILE A 164 7.39 -13.03 -4.93
N PHE A 165 7.13 -13.20 -3.66
CA PHE A 165 7.29 -14.46 -2.94
C PHE A 165 5.95 -14.91 -2.34
N MET A 166 5.82 -16.24 -2.17
CA MET A 166 4.79 -16.85 -1.36
C MET A 166 5.45 -17.39 -0.09
N ALA A 167 4.87 -17.07 1.07
CA ALA A 167 5.31 -17.57 2.37
C ALA A 167 4.13 -18.20 3.13
N ASP A 168 4.41 -19.13 4.04
CA ASP A 168 3.43 -19.58 5.02
C ASP A 168 3.18 -18.51 6.10
N LEU A 169 2.21 -18.75 6.98
CA LEU A 169 1.84 -17.79 8.03
C LEU A 169 2.85 -17.74 9.19
N ASP A 170 3.90 -18.54 9.14
CA ASP A 170 5.03 -18.49 10.06
C ASP A 170 6.26 -17.77 9.44
N GLY A 171 6.11 -17.28 8.20
CA GLY A 171 7.10 -16.46 7.51
C GLY A 171 8.13 -17.26 6.69
N LYS A 172 7.97 -18.57 6.57
CA LYS A 172 8.84 -19.40 5.72
C LYS A 172 8.45 -19.21 4.25
N ILE A 173 9.41 -18.78 3.43
CA ILE A 173 9.24 -18.73 1.97
C ILE A 173 9.00 -20.15 1.44
N VAL A 174 7.90 -20.34 0.75
CA VAL A 174 7.54 -21.61 0.11
C VAL A 174 7.72 -21.58 -1.40
N LYS A 175 7.67 -20.40 -2.01
CA LYS A 175 7.87 -20.26 -3.47
C LYS A 175 8.29 -18.83 -3.82
N GLN A 176 9.22 -18.67 -4.74
CA GLN A 176 9.45 -17.43 -5.50
C GLN A 176 8.52 -17.45 -6.73
N LEU A 177 7.71 -16.41 -6.90
CA LEU A 177 6.71 -16.32 -7.97
C LEU A 177 7.25 -15.59 -9.19
N THR A 178 8.05 -14.54 -8.98
CA THR A 178 8.78 -13.83 -10.04
C THR A 178 10.29 -13.90 -9.80
N ASN A 179 11.05 -13.77 -10.84
CA ASN A 179 12.50 -13.78 -10.76
C ASN A 179 13.10 -12.95 -11.93
N SER A 180 12.55 -11.81 -12.18
CA SER A 180 13.05 -10.89 -13.19
C SER A 180 14.18 -10.03 -12.59
N LYS A 181 14.93 -9.31 -13.45
CA LYS A 181 15.86 -8.27 -12.99
C LYS A 181 15.20 -6.89 -13.05
N SER A 182 13.92 -6.85 -12.77
CA SER A 182 13.03 -5.71 -12.87
C SER A 182 12.28 -5.49 -11.57
N TYR A 183 11.62 -4.36 -11.42
CA TYR A 183 10.70 -4.12 -10.32
C TYR A 183 9.45 -5.00 -10.50
N ASP A 184 9.30 -6.05 -9.71
CA ASP A 184 8.10 -6.88 -9.64
C ASP A 184 7.45 -6.72 -8.26
N ALA A 185 6.33 -6.00 -8.17
CA ALA A 185 5.68 -5.69 -6.89
C ALA A 185 4.17 -5.45 -7.03
N GLU A 186 3.54 -4.99 -5.94
CA GLU A 186 2.12 -4.61 -5.87
C GLU A 186 1.17 -5.75 -6.27
N ALA A 187 1.49 -6.97 -5.87
CA ALA A 187 0.76 -8.16 -6.27
C ALA A 187 -0.51 -8.38 -5.47
N THR A 188 -1.61 -8.70 -6.19
CA THR A 188 -2.86 -9.16 -5.58
C THR A 188 -3.39 -10.39 -6.30
N LEU A 189 -4.34 -11.11 -5.68
CA LEU A 189 -4.87 -12.35 -6.22
C LEU A 189 -6.31 -12.19 -6.71
N SER A 190 -6.66 -12.94 -7.76
CA SER A 190 -8.06 -13.08 -8.16
C SER A 190 -8.90 -13.75 -7.05
N PRO A 191 -10.21 -13.46 -6.97
CA PRO A 191 -11.07 -14.03 -5.91
C PRO A 191 -11.12 -15.56 -5.88
N ASP A 192 -10.85 -16.21 -6.99
CA ASP A 192 -10.73 -17.69 -7.07
C ASP A 192 -9.33 -18.20 -6.69
N GLY A 193 -8.36 -17.31 -6.45
CA GLY A 193 -6.99 -17.61 -6.06
C GLY A 193 -6.12 -18.21 -7.16
N LYS A 194 -6.55 -18.18 -8.44
CA LYS A 194 -5.82 -18.82 -9.52
C LYS A 194 -4.88 -17.90 -10.27
N LYS A 195 -5.13 -16.60 -10.22
CA LYS A 195 -4.35 -15.58 -10.94
C LYS A 195 -3.78 -14.58 -9.97
N MET A 196 -2.58 -14.10 -10.27
CA MET A 196 -1.93 -12.97 -9.64
C MET A 196 -1.87 -11.83 -10.65
N ILE A 197 -2.28 -10.60 -10.24
CA ILE A 197 -2.01 -9.37 -10.98
C ILE A 197 -0.92 -8.61 -10.24
N TYR A 198 0.03 -8.02 -10.95
CA TYR A 198 1.17 -7.31 -10.36
C TYR A 198 1.71 -6.24 -11.30
N THR A 199 2.51 -5.33 -10.77
CA THR A 199 3.20 -4.27 -11.52
C THR A 199 4.64 -4.70 -11.81
N SER A 200 5.09 -4.47 -13.06
CA SER A 200 6.49 -4.72 -13.46
C SER A 200 6.96 -3.73 -14.51
N ASP A 201 8.25 -3.38 -14.48
CA ASP A 201 8.89 -2.53 -15.48
C ASP A 201 9.75 -3.32 -16.50
N LYS A 202 9.58 -4.64 -16.56
CA LYS A 202 10.39 -5.55 -17.38
C LYS A 202 10.35 -5.29 -18.89
N ASP A 203 9.31 -4.63 -19.39
CA ASP A 203 9.18 -4.25 -20.80
C ASP A 203 9.52 -2.75 -21.04
N GLY A 204 10.19 -2.10 -20.06
CA GLY A 204 10.70 -0.73 -20.16
C GLY A 204 9.71 0.36 -19.77
N ASP A 205 8.53 -0.02 -19.25
CA ASP A 205 7.54 0.87 -18.63
C ASP A 205 6.86 0.13 -17.47
N LEU A 206 6.24 0.88 -16.55
CA LEU A 206 5.51 0.31 -15.43
C LEU A 206 4.12 -0.15 -15.87
N GLU A 207 3.96 -1.47 -16.02
CA GLU A 207 2.78 -2.08 -16.59
C GLU A 207 2.20 -3.18 -15.71
N LEU A 208 0.93 -3.47 -15.90
CA LEU A 208 0.26 -4.59 -15.24
C LEU A 208 0.46 -5.90 -15.99
N TYR A 209 0.75 -6.95 -15.23
CA TYR A 209 0.85 -8.32 -15.69
C TYR A 209 -0.12 -9.20 -14.92
N ILE A 210 -0.71 -10.19 -15.60
CA ILE A 210 -1.47 -11.27 -14.96
C ILE A 210 -0.73 -12.57 -15.18
N MET A 211 -0.44 -13.28 -14.08
CA MET A 211 0.16 -14.61 -14.04
C MET A 211 -0.87 -15.66 -13.63
N ASP A 212 -0.96 -16.76 -14.35
CA ASP A 212 -1.64 -17.97 -13.90
C ASP A 212 -0.73 -18.72 -12.91
N LEU A 213 -1.15 -18.85 -11.67
CA LEU A 213 -0.30 -19.37 -10.57
C LEU A 213 0.03 -20.86 -10.72
N LYS A 214 -0.79 -21.62 -11.46
CA LYS A 214 -0.57 -23.04 -11.69
C LYS A 214 0.48 -23.28 -12.77
N SER A 215 0.36 -22.59 -13.90
CA SER A 215 1.24 -22.77 -15.05
C SER A 215 2.46 -21.84 -15.06
N GLY A 216 2.43 -20.74 -14.28
CA GLY A 216 3.42 -19.67 -14.33
C GLY A 216 3.35 -18.83 -15.61
N LYS A 217 2.37 -19.06 -16.48
CA LYS A 217 2.21 -18.24 -17.69
C LYS A 217 1.71 -16.87 -17.34
N GLU A 218 2.33 -15.85 -17.90
CA GLU A 218 1.98 -14.45 -17.69
C GLU A 218 1.60 -13.73 -18.97
N LYS A 219 0.83 -12.66 -18.83
CA LYS A 219 0.39 -11.80 -19.92
C LYS A 219 0.43 -10.35 -19.44
N ARG A 220 1.09 -9.46 -20.21
CA ARG A 220 0.99 -8.01 -20.05
C ARG A 220 -0.43 -7.54 -20.36
N ILE A 221 -0.98 -6.65 -19.54
CA ILE A 221 -2.38 -6.20 -19.58
C ILE A 221 -2.48 -4.75 -20.03
N THR A 222 -1.54 -3.90 -19.63
CA THR A 222 -1.51 -2.47 -19.98
C THR A 222 -0.35 -2.20 -20.96
N HIS A 223 -0.48 -1.15 -21.78
CA HIS A 223 0.44 -0.85 -22.88
C HIS A 223 0.59 0.64 -23.16
N THR A 224 0.01 1.51 -22.32
CA THR A 224 0.01 2.95 -22.51
C THR A 224 1.09 3.59 -21.67
N LEU A 225 1.95 4.41 -22.27
CA LEU A 225 3.04 5.09 -21.58
C LEU A 225 2.58 5.75 -20.27
N GLY A 226 3.26 5.45 -19.21
CA GLY A 226 3.01 5.94 -17.85
C GLY A 226 2.90 4.81 -16.85
N TYR A 227 2.86 5.17 -15.57
CA TYR A 227 2.71 4.18 -14.50
C TYR A 227 1.34 3.53 -14.54
N ASP A 228 1.30 2.22 -14.53
CA ASP A 228 0.13 1.38 -14.24
C ASP A 228 0.46 0.47 -13.06
N GLY A 229 -0.23 0.62 -11.91
CA GLY A 229 0.11 -0.19 -10.75
C GLY A 229 -0.92 -0.22 -9.64
N GLY A 230 -0.68 -1.06 -8.64
CA GLY A 230 -1.56 -1.25 -7.49
C GLY A 230 -2.91 -1.80 -7.87
N ALA A 231 -2.94 -2.84 -8.69
CA ALA A 231 -4.17 -3.37 -9.27
C ALA A 231 -4.87 -4.40 -8.37
N TRP A 232 -6.21 -4.39 -8.42
CA TRP A 232 -7.09 -5.31 -7.71
C TRP A 232 -8.14 -5.90 -8.64
N PHE A 233 -8.47 -7.17 -8.42
CA PHE A 233 -9.67 -7.75 -9.01
C PHE A 233 -10.93 -7.30 -8.26
N SER A 234 -12.05 -7.17 -8.98
CA SER A 234 -13.35 -7.01 -8.34
C SER A 234 -13.73 -8.28 -7.56
N PRO A 235 -14.54 -8.18 -6.49
CA PRO A 235 -15.01 -9.33 -5.73
C PRO A 235 -15.66 -10.44 -6.56
N ASP A 236 -16.33 -10.09 -7.67
CA ASP A 236 -16.92 -11.04 -8.62
C ASP A 236 -15.93 -11.58 -9.67
N GLY A 237 -14.68 -11.12 -9.65
CA GLY A 237 -13.60 -11.54 -10.54
C GLY A 237 -13.72 -11.10 -11.99
N LYS A 238 -14.69 -10.25 -12.34
CA LYS A 238 -14.96 -9.86 -13.74
C LYS A 238 -14.19 -8.63 -14.19
N LYS A 239 -13.73 -7.80 -13.25
CA LYS A 239 -13.04 -6.54 -13.55
C LYS A 239 -11.73 -6.46 -12.80
N ILE A 240 -10.88 -5.53 -13.23
CA ILE A 240 -9.70 -5.04 -12.53
C ILE A 240 -9.81 -3.54 -12.36
N ILE A 241 -9.19 -3.03 -11.31
CA ILE A 241 -9.05 -1.61 -11.00
C ILE A 241 -7.59 -1.33 -10.64
N TRP A 242 -7.08 -0.16 -11.02
CA TRP A 242 -5.71 0.27 -10.70
C TRP A 242 -5.58 1.78 -10.72
N ARG A 243 -4.45 2.28 -10.25
CA ARG A 243 -4.06 3.69 -10.42
C ARG A 243 -3.07 3.81 -11.57
N ALA A 244 -3.19 4.88 -12.36
CA ALA A 244 -2.30 5.12 -13.48
C ALA A 244 -1.97 6.60 -13.68
N SER A 245 -0.74 6.90 -14.09
CA SER A 245 -0.37 8.20 -14.64
C SER A 245 -0.38 8.14 -16.17
N ARG A 246 -0.66 9.30 -16.78
CA ARG A 246 -0.68 9.42 -18.24
C ARG A 246 -0.02 10.72 -18.63
N PRO A 247 1.33 10.77 -18.77
CA PRO A 247 2.04 11.95 -19.23
C PRO A 247 1.60 12.29 -20.66
N LYS A 248 1.22 13.55 -20.91
CA LYS A 248 0.60 13.99 -22.17
C LYS A 248 1.48 14.95 -22.96
N THR A 249 2.19 15.84 -22.28
CA THR A 249 3.08 16.81 -22.94
C THR A 249 4.48 16.24 -23.11
N ASP A 250 5.25 16.75 -24.06
CA ASP A 250 6.64 16.33 -24.27
C ASP A 250 7.48 16.51 -22.99
N ALA A 251 7.21 17.54 -22.20
CA ALA A 251 7.89 17.78 -20.92
C ALA A 251 7.55 16.71 -19.89
N GLU A 252 6.27 16.35 -19.72
CA GLU A 252 5.83 15.29 -18.82
C GLU A 252 6.36 13.92 -19.25
N ILE A 253 6.34 13.63 -20.54
CA ILE A 253 6.88 12.37 -21.12
C ILE A 253 8.39 12.28 -20.86
N LYS A 254 9.10 13.37 -21.08
CA LYS A 254 10.54 13.44 -20.83
C LYS A 254 10.83 13.20 -19.34
N GLU A 255 10.16 13.93 -18.47
CA GLU A 255 10.34 13.81 -17.02
C GLU A 255 10.05 12.39 -16.53
N TYR A 256 8.96 11.78 -16.98
CA TYR A 256 8.59 10.41 -16.63
C TYR A 256 9.69 9.41 -17.02
N LYS A 257 10.18 9.49 -18.28
CA LYS A 257 11.23 8.61 -18.79
C LYS A 257 12.57 8.82 -18.08
N GLU A 258 12.93 10.05 -17.74
CA GLU A 258 14.15 10.35 -16.98
C GLU A 258 14.10 9.77 -15.57
N LEU A 259 12.98 9.91 -14.87
CA LEU A 259 12.79 9.28 -13.56
C LEU A 259 12.83 7.75 -13.65
N LEU A 260 12.13 7.17 -14.62
CA LEU A 260 12.08 5.72 -14.81
C LEU A 260 13.48 5.14 -15.12
N ALA A 261 14.28 5.83 -15.95
CA ALA A 261 15.66 5.43 -16.24
C ALA A 261 16.58 5.44 -15.01
N GLU A 262 16.25 6.23 -13.98
CA GLU A 262 16.93 6.23 -12.69
C GLU A 262 16.27 5.29 -11.66
N GLY A 263 15.32 4.46 -12.06
CA GLY A 263 14.58 3.57 -11.18
C GLY A 263 13.66 4.31 -10.21
N MET A 264 13.04 5.39 -10.66
CA MET A 264 12.15 6.24 -9.86
C MET A 264 10.83 6.49 -10.57
N VAL A 265 9.78 6.78 -9.78
CA VAL A 265 8.50 7.27 -10.29
C VAL A 265 7.94 8.35 -9.38
N ALA A 266 7.28 9.36 -9.96
CA ALA A 266 6.52 10.37 -9.21
C ALA A 266 5.04 9.93 -9.10
N PRO A 267 4.54 9.60 -7.90
CA PRO A 267 3.17 9.10 -7.72
C PRO A 267 2.14 10.22 -7.62
N THR A 268 2.38 11.31 -8.33
CA THR A 268 1.49 12.45 -8.47
C THR A 268 0.78 12.39 -9.81
N ASN A 269 -0.38 13.05 -9.96
CA ASN A 269 -1.19 13.00 -11.18
C ASN A 269 -1.57 11.56 -11.60
N MET A 270 -2.03 10.79 -10.64
CA MET A 270 -2.55 9.44 -10.87
C MET A 270 -4.07 9.45 -10.84
N GLU A 271 -4.67 8.75 -11.79
CA GLU A 271 -6.12 8.58 -11.87
C GLU A 271 -6.50 7.12 -11.73
N VAL A 272 -7.75 6.87 -11.35
CA VAL A 272 -8.30 5.53 -11.22
C VAL A 272 -8.79 5.01 -12.56
N PHE A 273 -8.40 3.81 -12.92
CA PHE A 273 -8.80 3.10 -14.13
C PHE A 273 -9.48 1.77 -13.79
N VAL A 274 -10.38 1.34 -14.67
CA VAL A 274 -11.02 0.02 -14.61
C VAL A 274 -11.00 -0.65 -15.98
N ALA A 275 -10.96 -1.98 -16.00
CA ALA A 275 -11.07 -2.79 -17.19
C ALA A 275 -11.81 -4.11 -16.88
N ASN A 276 -12.11 -4.90 -17.90
CA ASN A 276 -12.42 -6.30 -17.73
C ASN A 276 -11.21 -7.04 -17.14
N ALA A 277 -11.42 -8.18 -16.49
CA ALA A 277 -10.35 -8.96 -15.85
C ALA A 277 -9.27 -9.48 -16.80
N ASP A 278 -9.45 -9.39 -18.12
CA ASP A 278 -8.47 -9.73 -19.15
C ASP A 278 -7.71 -8.50 -19.71
N GLY A 279 -8.00 -7.30 -19.16
CA GLY A 279 -7.45 -6.02 -19.59
C GLY A 279 -8.24 -5.32 -20.71
N SER A 280 -9.24 -5.96 -21.30
CA SER A 280 -10.06 -5.34 -22.35
C SER A 280 -10.98 -4.25 -21.79
N ASN A 281 -11.42 -3.33 -22.66
CA ASN A 281 -12.32 -2.22 -22.31
C ASN A 281 -11.80 -1.34 -21.16
N ALA A 282 -10.49 -1.11 -21.12
CA ALA A 282 -9.88 -0.21 -20.14
C ALA A 282 -10.41 1.22 -20.29
N ARG A 283 -10.76 1.85 -19.18
CA ARG A 283 -11.22 3.24 -19.14
C ARG A 283 -10.85 3.93 -17.85
N GLN A 284 -10.64 5.22 -17.94
CA GLN A 284 -10.44 6.10 -16.80
C GLN A 284 -11.77 6.34 -16.08
N VAL A 285 -11.73 6.30 -14.73
CA VAL A 285 -12.91 6.54 -13.86
C VAL A 285 -12.87 7.94 -13.26
N THR A 286 -11.69 8.40 -12.83
CA THR A 286 -11.50 9.72 -12.22
C THR A 286 -10.73 10.63 -13.16
N SER A 287 -10.99 11.95 -13.06
CA SER A 287 -10.27 13.00 -13.78
C SER A 287 -10.11 14.20 -12.86
N PHE A 288 -9.64 13.94 -11.63
CA PHE A 288 -9.57 14.95 -10.58
C PHE A 288 -8.21 15.65 -10.55
N GLY A 289 -7.20 15.10 -11.22
CA GLY A 289 -5.82 15.52 -11.03
C GLY A 289 -5.29 15.13 -9.66
N GLN A 290 -4.09 15.56 -9.34
CA GLN A 290 -3.41 15.22 -8.09
C GLN A 290 -3.19 13.70 -7.92
N ALA A 291 -3.12 13.21 -6.71
CA ALA A 291 -2.89 11.80 -6.42
C ALA A 291 -4.20 11.11 -6.04
N ASN A 292 -4.60 10.11 -6.81
CA ASN A 292 -5.74 9.24 -6.52
C ASN A 292 -5.18 7.82 -6.35
N TRP A 293 -5.08 7.35 -5.10
CA TRP A 293 -4.31 6.17 -4.72
C TRP A 293 -5.17 5.05 -4.14
N ALA A 294 -4.59 3.85 -4.16
CA ALA A 294 -5.12 2.65 -3.53
C ALA A 294 -6.62 2.40 -3.82
N PRO A 295 -7.04 2.41 -5.09
CA PRO A 295 -8.41 2.13 -5.42
C PRO A 295 -8.72 0.65 -5.23
N SER A 296 -9.90 0.35 -4.69
CA SER A 296 -10.43 -1.01 -4.64
C SER A 296 -11.93 -1.01 -4.91
N PHE A 297 -12.46 -2.14 -5.39
CA PHE A 297 -13.90 -2.29 -5.50
C PHE A 297 -14.51 -2.52 -4.12
N MET A 298 -15.66 -1.90 -3.88
CA MET A 298 -16.51 -2.25 -2.75
C MET A 298 -17.10 -3.66 -2.93
N PRO A 299 -17.66 -4.27 -1.88
CA PRO A 299 -18.18 -5.64 -1.93
C PRO A 299 -19.23 -5.90 -3.02
N ASP A 300 -19.92 -4.86 -3.50
CA ASP A 300 -20.90 -4.93 -4.57
C ASP A 300 -20.30 -5.08 -5.98
N SER A 301 -18.98 -5.03 -6.13
CA SER A 301 -18.26 -5.07 -7.42
C SER A 301 -18.65 -3.94 -8.40
N LYS A 302 -19.26 -2.87 -7.92
CA LYS A 302 -19.77 -1.74 -8.73
C LYS A 302 -19.21 -0.41 -8.27
N ARG A 303 -19.27 -0.13 -6.96
CA ARG A 303 -18.70 1.07 -6.34
C ARG A 303 -17.22 0.85 -6.07
N ILE A 304 -16.51 1.95 -6.02
CA ILE A 304 -15.05 2.01 -5.81
C ILE A 304 -14.81 2.85 -4.57
N ILE A 305 -13.86 2.45 -3.74
CA ILE A 305 -13.29 3.25 -2.67
C ILE A 305 -11.82 3.53 -2.98
N PHE A 306 -11.35 4.74 -2.73
CA PHE A 306 -9.98 5.15 -2.99
C PHE A 306 -9.56 6.30 -2.08
N ALA A 307 -8.27 6.62 -2.02
CA ALA A 307 -7.73 7.76 -1.30
C ALA A 307 -7.31 8.87 -2.28
N SER A 308 -7.58 10.13 -1.94
CA SER A 308 -7.24 11.25 -2.81
C SER A 308 -6.96 12.54 -2.03
N ASN A 309 -6.10 13.38 -2.62
CA ASN A 309 -5.88 14.77 -2.19
C ASN A 309 -6.38 15.80 -3.22
N HIS A 310 -7.30 15.42 -4.09
CA HIS A 310 -7.75 16.24 -5.22
C HIS A 310 -8.41 17.57 -4.82
N GLU A 311 -8.96 17.68 -3.61
CA GLU A 311 -9.52 18.92 -3.08
C GLU A 311 -8.42 19.96 -2.72
N TYR A 312 -7.15 19.56 -2.75
CA TYR A 312 -6.02 20.36 -2.31
C TYR A 312 -5.01 20.54 -3.43
N LYS A 313 -4.38 21.70 -3.48
CA LYS A 313 -3.42 22.02 -4.56
C LYS A 313 -2.17 21.16 -4.54
N ARG A 314 -1.77 20.65 -3.38
CA ARG A 314 -0.56 19.84 -3.19
C ARG A 314 -0.53 19.18 -1.82
N GLY A 315 -0.05 17.95 -1.76
CA GLY A 315 0.26 17.26 -0.51
C GLY A 315 -0.98 16.84 0.28
N PHE A 316 -1.00 17.17 1.55
CA PHE A 316 -2.07 16.82 2.49
C PHE A 316 -3.17 17.88 2.55
N PRO A 317 -4.39 17.51 3.03
CA PRO A 317 -4.77 16.17 3.47
C PRO A 317 -5.04 15.20 2.32
N PHE A 318 -4.89 13.89 2.63
CA PHE A 318 -5.50 12.81 1.87
C PHE A 318 -6.75 12.35 2.62
N ASN A 319 -7.83 12.15 1.88
CA ASN A 319 -9.06 11.58 2.43
C ASN A 319 -9.56 10.43 1.56
N MET A 320 -10.42 9.61 2.13
CA MET A 320 -11.05 8.50 1.41
C MET A 320 -12.35 8.97 0.75
N TYR A 321 -12.60 8.45 -0.44
CA TYR A 321 -13.76 8.75 -1.26
C TYR A 321 -14.36 7.47 -1.83
N THR A 322 -15.66 7.48 -2.10
CA THR A 322 -16.32 6.49 -2.93
C THR A 322 -16.81 7.11 -4.22
N VAL A 323 -16.87 6.31 -5.28
CA VAL A 323 -17.38 6.70 -6.59
C VAL A 323 -17.99 5.49 -7.27
N ASN A 324 -18.99 5.68 -8.11
CA ASN A 324 -19.51 4.61 -8.95
C ASN A 324 -18.45 4.19 -9.99
N GLY A 325 -18.49 2.93 -10.41
CA GLY A 325 -17.57 2.44 -11.44
C GLY A 325 -17.62 3.23 -12.76
N ASP A 326 -18.65 4.00 -13.04
CA ASP A 326 -18.76 4.89 -14.21
C ASP A 326 -18.21 6.31 -13.97
N GLY A 327 -17.73 6.61 -12.75
CA GLY A 327 -17.21 7.91 -12.35
C GLY A 327 -18.25 8.85 -11.75
N SER A 328 -19.52 8.46 -11.67
CA SER A 328 -20.59 9.25 -11.05
C SER A 328 -20.63 9.08 -9.52
N ASN A 329 -21.38 9.96 -8.85
CA ASN A 329 -21.68 9.88 -7.41
C ASN A 329 -20.43 9.84 -6.51
N LEU A 330 -19.49 10.79 -6.74
CA LEU A 330 -18.36 10.98 -5.85
C LEU A 330 -18.82 11.41 -4.45
N GLN A 331 -18.37 10.69 -3.42
CA GLN A 331 -18.67 11.01 -2.02
C GLN A 331 -17.38 10.98 -1.19
N LYS A 332 -17.19 11.99 -0.36
CA LYS A 332 -16.09 12.04 0.61
C LYS A 332 -16.47 11.25 1.86
N ILE A 333 -15.63 10.27 2.22
CA ILE A 333 -15.91 9.33 3.31
C ILE A 333 -15.18 9.72 4.60
N SER A 334 -13.92 10.13 4.52
CA SER A 334 -13.13 10.50 5.69
C SER A 334 -12.82 11.98 5.77
N ARG A 335 -12.49 12.49 6.97
CA ARG A 335 -12.38 13.94 7.25
C ARG A 335 -11.11 14.35 7.99
N ASP A 336 -10.17 13.43 8.23
CA ASP A 336 -8.92 13.79 8.89
C ASP A 336 -8.15 14.87 8.11
N LYS A 337 -7.42 15.71 8.84
CA LYS A 337 -6.59 16.78 8.26
C LYS A 337 -5.19 16.31 7.85
N GLY A 338 -4.88 15.05 8.09
CA GLY A 338 -3.61 14.41 7.76
C GLY A 338 -3.74 13.47 6.58
N PHE A 339 -3.62 12.18 6.84
CA PHE A 339 -3.54 11.14 5.84
C PHE A 339 -4.47 9.99 6.19
N ASP A 340 -5.53 9.83 5.40
CA ASP A 340 -6.39 8.65 5.40
C ASP A 340 -6.26 7.97 4.04
N ALA A 341 -5.72 6.75 4.00
CA ALA A 341 -5.45 6.04 2.76
C ALA A 341 -5.53 4.52 2.89
N PHE A 342 -5.34 3.82 1.77
CA PHE A 342 -5.37 2.36 1.66
C PHE A 342 -6.66 1.72 2.19
N PRO A 343 -7.84 2.24 1.78
CA PRO A 343 -9.09 1.66 2.25
C PRO A 343 -9.32 0.28 1.64
N MET A 344 -9.66 -0.70 2.49
CA MET A 344 -9.95 -2.06 2.06
C MET A 344 -11.13 -2.65 2.84
N PHE A 345 -12.17 -3.02 2.12
CA PHE A 345 -13.31 -3.72 2.72
C PHE A 345 -12.95 -5.14 3.13
N SER A 346 -13.49 -5.55 4.27
CA SER A 346 -13.49 -6.97 4.63
C SER A 346 -14.33 -7.77 3.63
N PRO A 347 -13.96 -9.02 3.31
CA PRO A 347 -14.72 -9.85 2.35
C PRO A 347 -16.21 -10.00 2.66
N ASN A 348 -16.59 -9.93 3.95
CA ASN A 348 -17.99 -9.96 4.37
C ASN A 348 -18.72 -8.59 4.23
N GLY A 349 -18.02 -7.55 3.79
CA GLY A 349 -18.57 -6.20 3.56
C GLY A 349 -18.89 -5.38 4.81
N LYS A 350 -18.62 -5.91 6.02
CA LYS A 350 -19.07 -5.26 7.26
C LYS A 350 -18.08 -4.25 7.83
N LYS A 351 -16.81 -4.35 7.48
CA LYS A 351 -15.74 -3.49 7.99
C LYS A 351 -14.89 -2.95 6.86
N VAL A 352 -14.27 -1.81 7.12
CA VAL A 352 -13.20 -1.25 6.28
C VAL A 352 -11.94 -1.11 7.13
N ALA A 353 -10.80 -1.55 6.61
CA ALA A 353 -9.47 -1.24 7.14
C ALA A 353 -8.91 -0.05 6.37
N PHE A 354 -8.16 0.80 7.05
CA PHE A 354 -7.48 1.93 6.42
C PHE A 354 -6.26 2.35 7.24
N SER A 355 -5.35 3.09 6.63
CA SER A 355 -4.19 3.69 7.30
C SER A 355 -4.44 5.17 7.54
N SER A 356 -4.10 5.65 8.73
CA SER A 356 -4.35 7.04 9.10
C SER A 356 -3.29 7.61 10.03
N ASN A 357 -3.08 8.94 9.92
CA ASN A 357 -2.31 9.71 10.89
C ASN A 357 -3.16 10.24 12.05
N ARG A 358 -4.46 10.00 12.06
CA ARG A 358 -5.33 10.41 13.20
C ARG A 358 -4.80 9.81 14.49
N ASN A 359 -4.97 10.53 15.60
CA ASN A 359 -4.56 10.09 16.94
C ASN A 359 -3.06 9.69 17.07
N ASN A 360 -2.17 10.31 16.29
CA ASN A 360 -0.72 10.02 16.33
C ASN A 360 0.06 10.81 17.37
N GLY A 361 -0.61 11.57 18.24
CA GLY A 361 0.03 12.38 19.29
C GLY A 361 0.89 13.54 18.77
N GLY A 362 0.63 14.00 17.53
CA GLY A 362 1.40 15.06 16.87
C GLY A 362 2.70 14.58 16.22
N THR A 363 2.92 13.28 16.17
CA THR A 363 4.01 12.65 15.40
C THR A 363 3.67 12.58 13.91
N ARG A 364 4.50 11.90 13.13
CA ARG A 364 4.20 11.57 11.73
C ARG A 364 3.77 10.12 11.56
N ASP A 365 3.60 9.41 12.66
CA ASP A 365 3.28 7.99 12.65
C ASP A 365 1.96 7.76 11.89
N THR A 366 1.96 6.72 11.06
CA THR A 366 0.78 6.23 10.35
C THR A 366 0.38 4.90 10.96
N ASN A 367 -0.90 4.74 11.27
CA ASN A 367 -1.39 3.55 11.95
C ASN A 367 -2.54 2.89 11.19
N VAL A 368 -2.72 1.59 11.41
CA VAL A 368 -3.85 0.82 10.88
C VAL A 368 -5.07 1.02 11.77
N PHE A 369 -6.18 1.30 11.13
CA PHE A 369 -7.51 1.43 11.72
C PHE A 369 -8.47 0.47 11.06
N ILE A 370 -9.52 0.09 11.78
CA ILE A 370 -10.72 -0.55 11.24
C ILE A 370 -11.94 0.23 11.69
N ALA A 371 -12.98 0.20 10.87
CA ALA A 371 -14.29 0.74 11.20
C ALA A 371 -15.38 -0.21 10.75
N ASP A 372 -16.52 -0.24 11.46
CA ASP A 372 -17.74 -0.84 10.95
C ASP A 372 -18.29 0.06 9.84
N TRP A 373 -18.69 -0.55 8.71
CA TRP A 373 -19.26 0.18 7.59
C TRP A 373 -20.77 0.33 7.73
N VAL A 374 -21.26 1.57 7.55
CA VAL A 374 -22.67 1.92 7.49
C VAL A 374 -22.97 2.48 6.10
N GLU A 375 -24.03 1.97 5.44
CA GLU A 375 -24.47 2.41 4.09
C GLU A 375 -25.08 3.83 4.11
#